data_d4e767172d084fc57c1bb618b20f353d
#
_entry.id   d4e767172d084fc57c1bb618b20f353d
#
_cell.length_a   1.000
_cell.length_b   1.000
_cell.length_c   1.000
_cell.angle_alpha   90.00
_cell.angle_beta   90.00
_cell.angle_gamma   90.00
#
_symmetry.space_group_name_H-M   'P 1'
#
loop_
_entity.id
_entity.type
_entity.pdbx_description
1 polymer ?
#
loop_
_entity_poly.entity_id
_entity_poly.type
_entity_poly.pdbx_seq_one_letter_code
_entity_poly.pdbx_strand_id
1 'polypeptide(L)'
;MSSILNRQNLKKDVLAGLTGAMLLGSYALCTAASAGLGLWNVFFCVVICSLFSAKLKNKIYAPDVFLLIPVHYVVSECGNYYLPICIVGGVIIYYLLSRIIKINSRINSIIAWVTLLLALVATVILTNQYFGIGASGSTAIEMLKSYRSLGFHPLFRGLLYGTITLFAMITYPFKFRKLNKKLPAEFMTLLIPLVLNLFLNPEKELTTINEIDTFKIPFDFPKAIEEANTLPIILGCLYFGFILFLRSSEKNISRNTLANMASGILSFLPARQFDITNYSLISAVVTIVVSGTIILLCPNILARIPMHCVGALLIVSAWQQVPYKNLSLLFKKADKGAKE
;
A
#
# COMPACT_ATOMS: atom_id res chain seq x y z
N MET A 1 -30.36 -12.37 17.54
CA MET A 1 -29.16 -11.89 18.27
C MET A 1 -28.38 -12.99 19.00
N SER A 2 -28.98 -14.11 19.36
CA SER A 2 -28.38 -15.23 20.14
C SER A 2 -27.44 -16.16 19.34
N SER A 3 -27.41 -16.12 18.02
CA SER A 3 -26.51 -16.95 17.18
C SER A 3 -25.10 -16.37 16.96
N ILE A 4 -24.87 -15.13 17.37
CA ILE A 4 -23.61 -14.40 17.13
C ILE A 4 -22.51 -14.80 18.14
N LEU A 5 -22.88 -15.35 19.29
CA LEU A 5 -21.99 -15.66 20.42
C LEU A 5 -21.68 -17.15 20.60
N ASN A 6 -21.67 -17.95 19.54
CA ASN A 6 -21.17 -19.32 19.66
C ASN A 6 -19.64 -19.26 19.88
N ARG A 7 -19.13 -19.87 20.98
CA ARG A 7 -17.69 -19.84 21.38
C ARG A 7 -16.72 -20.25 20.25
N GLN A 8 -17.13 -21.16 19.37
CA GLN A 8 -16.29 -21.58 18.24
C GLN A 8 -16.18 -20.49 17.15
N ASN A 9 -17.25 -19.74 16.92
CA ASN A 9 -17.26 -18.63 15.97
C ASN A 9 -16.44 -17.44 16.52
N LEU A 10 -16.56 -17.15 17.84
CA LEU A 10 -15.80 -16.08 18.48
C LEU A 10 -14.28 -16.30 18.37
N LYS A 11 -13.80 -17.54 18.59
CA LYS A 11 -12.36 -17.83 18.41
C LYS A 11 -11.88 -17.61 16.98
N LYS A 12 -12.70 -17.99 15.99
CA LYS A 12 -12.38 -17.76 14.56
C LYS A 12 -12.37 -16.27 14.23
N ASP A 13 -13.32 -15.51 14.74
CA ASP A 13 -13.44 -14.08 14.53
C ASP A 13 -12.27 -13.31 15.17
N VAL A 14 -11.88 -13.66 16.38
CA VAL A 14 -10.72 -13.08 17.07
C VAL A 14 -9.43 -13.39 16.29
N LEU A 15 -9.25 -14.63 15.84
CA LEU A 15 -8.07 -15.02 15.06
C LEU A 15 -8.03 -14.27 13.70
N ALA A 16 -9.18 -14.14 13.03
CA ALA A 16 -9.29 -13.37 11.80
C ALA A 16 -9.00 -11.88 12.04
N GLY A 17 -9.44 -11.31 13.18
CA GLY A 17 -9.12 -9.95 13.57
C GLY A 17 -7.65 -9.72 13.85
N LEU A 18 -6.98 -10.66 14.54
CA LEU A 18 -5.53 -10.61 14.73
C LEU A 18 -4.77 -10.70 13.41
N THR A 19 -5.16 -11.63 12.53
CA THR A 19 -4.56 -11.72 11.18
C THR A 19 -4.81 -10.44 10.37
N GLY A 20 -6.00 -9.86 10.50
CA GLY A 20 -6.34 -8.57 9.89
C GLY A 20 -5.48 -7.42 10.41
N ALA A 21 -5.23 -7.36 11.72
CA ALA A 21 -4.35 -6.36 12.33
C ALA A 21 -2.91 -6.47 11.81
N MET A 22 -2.40 -7.69 11.69
CA MET A 22 -1.07 -7.96 11.16
C MET A 22 -0.95 -7.56 9.68
N LEU A 23 -1.91 -7.96 8.85
CA LEU A 23 -1.90 -7.67 7.41
C LEU A 23 -2.11 -6.18 7.14
N LEU A 24 -3.24 -5.65 7.60
CA LEU A 24 -3.64 -4.27 7.35
C LEU A 24 -2.68 -3.28 8.04
N GLY A 25 -2.30 -3.56 9.29
CA GLY A 25 -1.35 -2.72 10.01
C GLY A 25 0.00 -2.65 9.33
N SER A 26 0.52 -3.77 8.82
CA SER A 26 1.79 -3.80 8.07
C SER A 26 1.71 -2.99 6.77
N TYR A 27 0.66 -3.19 5.97
CA TYR A 27 0.47 -2.41 4.74
C TYR A 27 0.27 -0.92 5.02
N ALA A 28 -0.59 -0.57 5.98
CA ALA A 28 -0.85 0.82 6.33
C ALA A 28 0.42 1.52 6.83
N LEU A 29 1.21 0.85 7.67
CA LEU A 29 2.46 1.39 8.19
C LEU A 29 3.49 1.59 7.07
N CYS A 30 3.71 0.57 6.21
CA CYS A 30 4.67 0.66 5.12
C CYS A 30 4.28 1.72 4.10
N THR A 31 2.99 1.79 3.73
CA THR A 31 2.52 2.77 2.75
C THR A 31 2.56 4.19 3.30
N ALA A 32 2.19 4.40 4.56
CA ALA A 32 2.29 5.70 5.21
C ALA A 32 3.77 6.14 5.32
N ALA A 33 4.64 5.26 5.79
CA ALA A 33 6.08 5.53 5.91
C ALA A 33 6.70 5.87 4.56
N SER A 34 6.35 5.11 3.51
CA SER A 34 6.84 5.34 2.15
C SER A 34 6.37 6.68 1.57
N ALA A 35 5.19 7.13 1.95
CA ALA A 35 4.59 8.39 1.52
C ALA A 35 4.96 9.60 2.40
N GLY A 36 5.74 9.40 3.47
CA GLY A 36 6.03 10.47 4.44
C GLY A 36 4.83 10.89 5.29
N LEU A 37 3.85 10.00 5.48
CA LEU A 37 2.64 10.24 6.25
C LEU A 37 2.80 9.77 7.69
N GLY A 38 2.14 10.45 8.64
CA GLY A 38 2.23 10.18 10.07
C GLY A 38 1.46 8.94 10.55
N LEU A 39 1.68 8.54 11.82
CA LEU A 39 1.00 7.40 12.45
C LEU A 39 -0.53 7.60 12.58
N TRP A 40 -1.03 8.83 12.61
CA TRP A 40 -2.47 9.11 12.53
C TRP A 40 -3.09 8.59 11.24
N ASN A 41 -2.40 8.75 10.10
CA ASN A 41 -2.86 8.23 8.82
C ASN A 41 -2.94 6.69 8.85
N VAL A 42 -1.98 6.03 9.51
CA VAL A 42 -2.00 4.57 9.73
C VAL A 42 -3.22 4.17 10.57
N PHE A 43 -3.46 4.85 11.68
CA PHE A 43 -4.59 4.56 12.56
C PHE A 43 -5.94 4.72 11.85
N PHE A 44 -6.18 5.85 11.19
CA PHE A 44 -7.41 6.09 10.43
C PHE A 44 -7.58 5.09 9.27
N CYS A 45 -6.49 4.74 8.59
CA CYS A 45 -6.51 3.71 7.56
C CYS A 45 -7.01 2.37 8.14
N VAL A 46 -6.45 1.95 9.27
CA VAL A 46 -6.86 0.70 9.94
C VAL A 46 -8.32 0.75 10.34
N VAL A 47 -8.79 1.84 10.96
CA VAL A 47 -10.19 1.98 11.41
C VAL A 47 -11.13 1.86 10.21
N ILE A 48 -10.93 2.67 9.18
CA ILE A 48 -11.85 2.74 8.04
C ILE A 48 -11.83 1.45 7.24
N CYS A 49 -10.64 0.96 6.90
CA CYS A 49 -10.50 -0.28 6.14
C CYS A 49 -11.11 -1.48 6.88
N SER A 50 -10.94 -1.57 8.20
CA SER A 50 -11.54 -2.63 9.02
C SER A 50 -13.06 -2.58 9.02
N LEU A 51 -13.65 -1.39 9.21
CA LEU A 51 -15.11 -1.22 9.22
C LEU A 51 -15.74 -1.56 7.85
N PHE A 52 -15.13 -1.12 6.75
CA PHE A 52 -15.62 -1.49 5.42
C PHE A 52 -15.44 -2.99 5.13
N SER A 53 -14.37 -3.59 5.64
CA SER A 53 -14.07 -5.01 5.47
C SER A 53 -15.06 -5.92 6.19
N ALA A 54 -15.66 -5.47 7.28
CA ALA A 54 -16.66 -6.24 8.04
C ALA A 54 -17.87 -6.69 7.20
N LYS A 55 -18.15 -6.00 6.09
CA LYS A 55 -19.23 -6.34 5.15
C LYS A 55 -18.77 -7.29 4.04
N LEU A 56 -17.48 -7.60 3.95
CA LEU A 56 -16.91 -8.47 2.93
C LEU A 56 -16.77 -9.89 3.47
N LYS A 57 -17.05 -10.87 2.62
CA LYS A 57 -16.74 -12.27 2.93
C LYS A 57 -15.33 -12.59 2.45
N ASN A 58 -14.46 -13.04 3.37
CA ASN A 58 -13.08 -13.48 3.06
C ASN A 58 -12.19 -12.43 2.39
N LYS A 59 -12.46 -11.14 2.63
CA LYS A 59 -11.64 -10.04 2.09
C LYS A 59 -11.50 -8.93 3.12
N ILE A 60 -10.35 -8.24 3.06
CA ILE A 60 -10.06 -7.04 3.83
C ILE A 60 -9.61 -5.93 2.88
N TYR A 61 -9.93 -4.68 3.20
CA TYR A 61 -9.34 -3.52 2.55
C TYR A 61 -7.98 -3.23 3.19
N ALA A 62 -6.97 -2.98 2.37
CA ALA A 62 -5.67 -2.49 2.79
C ALA A 62 -5.11 -1.56 1.71
N PRO A 63 -4.16 -0.66 2.03
CA PRO A 63 -3.58 0.26 1.06
C PRO A 63 -3.02 -0.45 -0.18
N ASP A 64 -3.25 0.14 -1.35
CA ASP A 64 -2.72 -0.38 -2.62
C ASP A 64 -1.37 0.26 -2.92
N VAL A 65 -0.37 -0.57 -3.21
CA VAL A 65 1.00 -0.10 -3.50
C VAL A 65 1.06 0.76 -4.77
N PHE A 66 0.24 0.49 -5.78
CA PHE A 66 0.23 1.31 -6.99
C PHE A 66 -0.31 2.72 -6.77
N LEU A 67 -1.18 2.89 -5.77
CA LEU A 67 -1.68 4.21 -5.38
C LEU A 67 -0.63 5.04 -4.62
N LEU A 68 0.50 4.44 -4.24
CA LEU A 68 1.66 5.20 -3.75
C LEU A 68 2.28 6.10 -4.83
N ILE A 69 2.18 5.73 -6.12
CA ILE A 69 2.74 6.53 -7.22
C ILE A 69 2.11 7.92 -7.24
N PRO A 70 0.76 8.07 -7.36
CA PRO A 70 0.14 9.38 -7.29
C PRO A 70 0.25 10.04 -5.91
N VAL A 71 0.24 9.28 -4.80
CA VAL A 71 0.49 9.83 -3.46
C VAL A 71 1.86 10.47 -3.40
N HIS A 72 2.91 9.76 -3.84
CA HIS A 72 4.28 10.30 -3.86
C HIS A 72 4.37 11.56 -4.72
N TYR A 73 3.76 11.56 -5.91
CA TYR A 73 3.72 12.74 -6.79
C TYR A 73 3.06 13.94 -6.10
N VAL A 74 1.86 13.76 -5.55
CA VAL A 74 1.11 14.86 -4.91
C VAL A 74 1.83 15.39 -3.68
N VAL A 75 2.37 14.49 -2.85
CA VAL A 75 3.12 14.88 -1.64
C VAL A 75 4.37 15.69 -2.00
N SER A 76 5.09 15.28 -3.05
CA SER A 76 6.32 15.95 -3.49
C SER A 76 6.06 17.30 -4.15
N GLU A 77 4.98 17.45 -4.95
CA GLU A 77 4.69 18.65 -5.72
C GLU A 77 3.78 19.66 -4.99
N CYS A 78 2.81 19.16 -4.23
CA CYS A 78 1.77 19.99 -3.64
C CYS A 78 1.75 19.93 -2.10
N GLY A 79 2.36 18.91 -1.51
CA GLY A 79 2.26 18.62 -0.08
C GLY A 79 1.05 17.77 0.30
N ASN A 80 1.05 17.29 1.55
CA ASN A 80 0.07 16.32 2.07
C ASN A 80 -1.38 16.84 2.07
N TYR A 81 -1.57 18.15 2.20
CA TYR A 81 -2.91 18.78 2.33
C TYR A 81 -3.79 18.60 1.10
N TYR A 82 -3.18 18.45 -0.10
CA TYR A 82 -3.91 18.29 -1.35
C TYR A 82 -4.31 16.85 -1.67
N LEU A 83 -3.81 15.87 -0.92
CA LEU A 83 -4.13 14.47 -1.13
C LEU A 83 -5.64 14.17 -1.12
N PRO A 84 -6.45 14.64 -0.14
CA PRO A 84 -7.89 14.41 -0.17
C PRO A 84 -8.56 14.94 -1.43
N ILE A 85 -8.17 16.14 -1.89
CA ILE A 85 -8.72 16.77 -3.10
C ILE A 85 -8.36 15.94 -4.33
N CYS A 86 -7.09 15.51 -4.45
CA CYS A 86 -6.64 14.71 -5.58
C CYS A 86 -7.31 13.33 -5.60
N ILE A 87 -7.57 12.72 -4.43
CA ILE A 87 -8.26 11.43 -4.32
C ILE A 87 -9.73 11.57 -4.73
N VAL A 88 -10.44 12.60 -4.25
CA VAL A 88 -11.84 12.85 -4.63
C VAL A 88 -11.93 13.13 -6.14
N GLY A 89 -11.08 14.01 -6.68
CA GLY A 89 -10.99 14.29 -8.11
C GLY A 89 -10.68 13.03 -8.92
N GLY A 90 -9.76 12.22 -8.44
CA GLY A 90 -9.42 10.92 -9.04
C GLY A 90 -10.59 9.95 -9.08
N VAL A 91 -11.40 9.87 -8.02
CA VAL A 91 -12.62 9.03 -8.01
C VAL A 91 -13.65 9.53 -9.02
N ILE A 92 -13.80 10.84 -9.16
CA ILE A 92 -14.70 11.42 -10.19
C ILE A 92 -14.21 11.03 -11.58
N ILE A 93 -12.92 11.22 -11.87
CA ILE A 93 -12.30 10.84 -13.15
C ILE A 93 -12.45 9.34 -13.41
N TYR A 94 -12.18 8.50 -12.41
CA TYR A 94 -12.41 7.06 -12.49
C TYR A 94 -13.85 6.73 -12.90
N TYR A 95 -14.83 7.38 -12.27
CA TYR A 95 -16.24 7.17 -12.56
C TYR A 95 -16.59 7.55 -14.00
N LEU A 96 -16.07 8.67 -14.50
CA LEU A 96 -16.23 9.11 -15.88
C LEU A 96 -15.60 8.11 -16.86
N LEU A 97 -14.34 7.70 -16.64
CA LEU A 97 -13.64 6.72 -17.47
C LEU A 97 -14.38 5.39 -17.51
N SER A 98 -14.91 4.92 -16.38
CA SER A 98 -15.64 3.65 -16.30
C SER A 98 -16.98 3.66 -17.07
N ARG A 99 -17.58 4.83 -17.28
CA ARG A 99 -18.77 4.99 -18.13
C ARG A 99 -18.44 5.00 -19.61
N ILE A 100 -17.32 5.61 -19.98
CA ILE A 100 -16.91 5.77 -21.39
C ILE A 100 -16.27 4.50 -21.92
N ILE A 101 -15.40 3.86 -21.13
CA ILE A 101 -14.59 2.73 -21.55
C ILE A 101 -15.17 1.43 -21.01
N LYS A 102 -15.79 0.63 -21.89
CA LYS A 102 -16.24 -0.73 -21.53
C LYS A 102 -15.06 -1.69 -21.59
N ILE A 103 -14.75 -2.32 -20.45
CA ILE A 103 -13.64 -3.27 -20.34
C ILE A 103 -13.98 -4.57 -21.07
N ASN A 104 -13.22 -4.88 -22.12
CA ASN A 104 -13.28 -6.14 -22.86
C ASN A 104 -11.96 -6.93 -22.70
N SER A 105 -11.87 -8.11 -23.33
CA SER A 105 -10.68 -8.98 -23.24
C SER A 105 -9.39 -8.35 -23.78
N ARG A 106 -9.47 -7.48 -24.80
CA ARG A 106 -8.32 -6.75 -25.36
C ARG A 106 -7.83 -5.68 -24.36
N ILE A 107 -8.77 -4.94 -23.80
CA ILE A 107 -8.48 -3.90 -22.78
C ILE A 107 -7.86 -4.54 -21.54
N ASN A 108 -8.34 -5.71 -21.09
CA ASN A 108 -7.73 -6.43 -19.97
C ASN A 108 -6.26 -6.79 -20.20
N SER A 109 -5.89 -7.14 -21.43
CA SER A 109 -4.48 -7.41 -21.76
C SER A 109 -3.64 -6.14 -21.75
N ILE A 110 -4.17 -5.02 -22.28
CA ILE A 110 -3.51 -3.71 -22.22
C ILE A 110 -3.34 -3.28 -20.75
N ILE A 111 -4.37 -3.43 -19.93
CA ILE A 111 -4.33 -3.15 -18.50
C ILE A 111 -3.23 -3.96 -17.80
N ALA A 112 -3.06 -5.24 -18.16
CA ALA A 112 -1.99 -6.08 -17.60
C ALA A 112 -0.60 -5.52 -17.90
N TRP A 113 -0.35 -5.06 -19.14
CA TRP A 113 0.92 -4.43 -19.52
C TRP A 113 1.16 -3.10 -18.82
N VAL A 114 0.11 -2.27 -18.73
CA VAL A 114 0.22 -1.01 -17.98
C VAL A 114 0.45 -1.27 -16.48
N THR A 115 -0.17 -2.31 -15.91
CA THR A 115 0.08 -2.71 -14.52
C THR A 115 1.54 -3.17 -14.32
N LEU A 116 2.13 -3.86 -15.30
CA LEU A 116 3.55 -4.20 -15.27
C LEU A 116 4.44 -2.94 -15.30
N LEU A 117 4.11 -1.97 -16.15
CA LEU A 117 4.79 -0.67 -16.19
C LEU A 117 4.67 0.07 -14.86
N LEU A 118 3.49 0.07 -14.25
CA LEU A 118 3.30 0.68 -12.92
C LEU A 118 4.13 -0.03 -11.85
N ALA A 119 4.30 -1.36 -11.92
CA ALA A 119 5.16 -2.10 -11.00
C ALA A 119 6.63 -1.68 -11.17
N LEU A 120 7.10 -1.44 -12.40
CA LEU A 120 8.42 -0.91 -12.66
C LEU A 120 8.58 0.52 -12.11
N VAL A 121 7.62 1.41 -12.35
CA VAL A 121 7.61 2.78 -11.81
C VAL A 121 7.63 2.77 -10.29
N ALA A 122 6.77 1.97 -9.66
CA ALA A 122 6.76 1.79 -8.21
C ALA A 122 8.12 1.28 -7.70
N THR A 123 8.73 0.31 -8.40
CA THR A 123 10.06 -0.20 -8.03
C THR A 123 11.10 0.91 -8.08
N VAL A 124 11.12 1.75 -9.10
CA VAL A 124 12.07 2.88 -9.20
C VAL A 124 11.92 3.83 -8.01
N ILE A 125 10.69 4.20 -7.66
CA ILE A 125 10.42 5.10 -6.52
C ILE A 125 10.85 4.43 -5.20
N LEU A 126 10.48 3.17 -4.99
CA LEU A 126 10.77 2.42 -3.77
C LEU A 126 12.23 1.97 -3.64
N THR A 127 12.99 1.97 -4.74
CA THR A 127 14.45 1.71 -4.77
C THR A 127 15.19 2.69 -3.87
N ASN A 128 14.73 3.94 -3.79
CA ASN A 128 15.27 4.93 -2.88
C ASN A 128 15.28 4.45 -1.42
N GLN A 129 14.15 3.91 -0.97
CA GLN A 129 14.01 3.40 0.39
C GLN A 129 14.75 2.07 0.57
N TYR A 130 14.70 1.19 -0.44
CA TYR A 130 15.36 -0.11 -0.40
C TYR A 130 16.89 0.01 -0.27
N PHE A 131 17.51 0.95 -0.97
CA PHE A 131 18.96 1.18 -0.91
C PHE A 131 19.37 2.30 0.06
N GLY A 132 18.44 3.12 0.53
CA GLY A 132 18.73 4.25 1.41
C GLY A 132 19.56 5.36 0.73
N ILE A 133 19.32 5.63 -0.56
CA ILE A 133 20.15 6.55 -1.37
C ILE A 133 19.88 8.02 -1.03
N GLY A 134 18.71 8.37 -0.51
CA GLY A 134 18.33 9.76 -0.23
C GLY A 134 18.02 10.57 -1.50
N ALA A 135 17.62 9.90 -2.59
CA ALA A 135 17.26 10.56 -3.83
C ALA A 135 15.94 11.33 -3.69
N SER A 136 15.82 12.42 -4.44
CA SER A 136 14.63 13.27 -4.50
C SER A 136 14.07 13.36 -5.91
N GLY A 137 12.77 13.55 -6.03
CA GLY A 137 12.04 13.71 -7.28
C GLY A 137 10.58 13.31 -7.13
N SER A 138 9.70 13.95 -7.86
CA SER A 138 8.25 13.70 -7.83
C SER A 138 7.83 12.57 -8.78
N THR A 139 8.65 12.32 -9.81
CA THR A 139 8.43 11.30 -10.84
C THR A 139 9.55 10.25 -10.86
N ALA A 140 9.26 9.07 -11.40
CA ALA A 140 10.28 8.02 -11.56
C ALA A 140 11.48 8.48 -12.41
N ILE A 141 11.25 9.35 -13.40
CA ILE A 141 12.31 9.89 -14.26
C ILE A 141 13.25 10.83 -13.46
N GLU A 142 12.67 11.68 -12.64
CA GLU A 142 13.46 12.57 -11.76
C GLU A 142 14.23 11.77 -10.71
N MET A 143 13.59 10.74 -10.13
CA MET A 143 14.26 9.81 -9.23
C MET A 143 15.47 9.14 -9.89
N LEU A 144 15.34 8.65 -11.13
CA LEU A 144 16.44 8.07 -11.90
C LEU A 144 17.57 9.07 -12.17
N LYS A 145 17.21 10.32 -12.49
CA LYS A 145 18.20 11.40 -12.66
C LYS A 145 18.94 11.68 -11.35
N SER A 146 18.20 11.72 -10.24
CA SER A 146 18.76 11.91 -8.90
C SER A 146 19.68 10.76 -8.50
N TYR A 147 19.33 9.49 -8.78
CA TYR A 147 20.24 8.34 -8.57
C TYR A 147 21.54 8.48 -9.34
N ARG A 148 21.46 8.96 -10.58
CA ARG A 148 22.66 9.17 -11.41
C ARG A 148 23.56 10.28 -10.85
N SER A 149 22.99 11.36 -10.30
CA SER A 149 23.74 12.48 -9.76
C SER A 149 24.37 12.20 -8.40
N LEU A 150 23.67 11.46 -7.53
CA LEU A 150 24.15 11.13 -6.18
C LEU A 150 25.17 9.99 -6.16
N GLY A 151 25.17 9.15 -7.20
CA GLY A 151 25.90 7.89 -7.21
C GLY A 151 25.23 6.79 -6.39
N PHE A 152 25.79 5.58 -6.45
CA PHE A 152 25.25 4.41 -5.77
C PHE A 152 26.10 4.08 -4.54
N HIS A 153 25.66 4.55 -3.37
CA HIS A 153 26.33 4.32 -2.09
C HIS A 153 25.36 3.69 -1.07
N PRO A 154 24.93 2.43 -1.27
CA PRO A 154 23.98 1.80 -0.36
C PRO A 154 24.64 1.48 0.98
N LEU A 155 23.89 1.66 2.06
CA LEU A 155 24.28 1.20 3.39
C LEU A 155 24.22 -0.33 3.44
N PHE A 156 25.35 -1.02 3.61
CA PHE A 156 25.42 -2.48 3.58
C PHE A 156 24.49 -3.15 4.59
N ARG A 157 24.41 -2.65 5.82
CA ARG A 157 23.50 -3.17 6.86
C ARG A 157 22.04 -3.03 6.43
N GLY A 158 21.66 -1.88 5.88
CA GLY A 158 20.31 -1.65 5.37
C GLY A 158 19.95 -2.58 4.23
N LEU A 159 20.87 -2.75 3.28
CA LEU A 159 20.71 -3.68 2.16
C LEU A 159 20.51 -5.12 2.65
N LEU A 160 21.24 -5.56 3.69
CA LEU A 160 21.08 -6.88 4.29
C LEU A 160 19.65 -7.07 4.81
N TYR A 161 19.13 -6.12 5.61
CA TYR A 161 17.75 -6.18 6.11
C TYR A 161 16.71 -6.18 4.98
N GLY A 162 16.87 -5.31 4.00
CA GLY A 162 16.01 -5.25 2.82
C GLY A 162 16.01 -6.55 2.04
N THR A 163 17.18 -7.15 1.83
CA THR A 163 17.34 -8.42 1.10
C THR A 163 16.72 -9.59 1.87
N ILE A 164 16.91 -9.69 3.18
CA ILE A 164 16.25 -10.70 4.03
C ILE A 164 14.73 -10.56 3.92
N THR A 165 14.21 -9.32 4.00
CA THR A 165 12.78 -9.03 3.86
C THR A 165 12.25 -9.46 2.49
N LEU A 166 12.97 -9.14 1.41
CA LEU A 166 12.61 -9.50 0.04
C LEU A 166 12.53 -11.02 -0.13
N PHE A 167 13.57 -11.76 0.30
CA PHE A 167 13.57 -13.21 0.26
C PHE A 167 12.47 -13.82 1.11
N ALA A 168 12.24 -13.31 2.32
CA ALA A 168 11.20 -13.79 3.20
C ALA A 168 9.80 -13.57 2.59
N MET A 169 9.53 -12.39 2.00
CA MET A 169 8.26 -12.10 1.32
C MET A 169 7.97 -13.06 0.16
N ILE A 170 9.00 -13.47 -0.58
CA ILE A 170 8.84 -14.41 -1.70
C ILE A 170 8.70 -15.84 -1.19
N THR A 171 9.55 -16.29 -0.26
CA THR A 171 9.65 -17.70 0.10
C THR A 171 8.65 -18.14 1.17
N TYR A 172 8.33 -17.27 2.12
CA TYR A 172 7.47 -17.61 3.26
C TYR A 172 6.05 -18.06 2.84
N PRO A 173 5.33 -17.40 1.91
CA PRO A 173 4.01 -17.83 1.49
C PRO A 173 4.01 -19.20 0.81
N PHE A 174 5.11 -19.58 0.13
CA PHE A 174 5.23 -20.88 -0.52
C PHE A 174 5.60 -21.99 0.47
N LYS A 175 6.62 -21.75 1.31
CA LYS A 175 7.15 -22.75 2.23
C LYS A 175 6.24 -22.97 3.44
N PHE A 176 5.62 -21.91 3.95
CA PHE A 176 4.80 -21.93 5.17
C PHE A 176 3.32 -21.62 4.93
N ARG A 177 2.71 -22.23 3.91
CA ARG A 177 1.33 -21.96 3.48
C ARG A 177 0.28 -21.93 4.60
N LYS A 178 0.36 -22.91 5.53
CA LYS A 178 -0.59 -23.01 6.67
C LYS A 178 -0.36 -21.89 7.68
N LEU A 179 0.90 -21.55 7.91
CA LEU A 179 1.28 -20.49 8.86
C LEU A 179 0.96 -19.11 8.29
N ASN A 180 1.21 -18.89 7.00
CA ASN A 180 0.91 -17.62 6.32
C ASN A 180 -0.57 -17.20 6.39
N LYS A 181 -1.50 -18.17 6.54
CA LYS A 181 -2.92 -17.88 6.75
C LYS A 181 -3.22 -17.29 8.14
N LYS A 182 -2.35 -17.50 9.12
CA LYS A 182 -2.50 -17.02 10.51
C LYS A 182 -1.55 -15.85 10.81
N LEU A 183 -0.33 -15.96 10.30
CA LEU A 183 0.76 -14.98 10.43
C LEU A 183 1.16 -14.56 9.01
N PRO A 184 0.62 -13.46 8.49
CA PRO A 184 0.92 -12.99 7.13
C PRO A 184 2.42 -12.71 6.93
N ALA A 185 2.91 -12.97 5.71
CA ALA A 185 4.29 -12.73 5.34
C ALA A 185 4.67 -11.26 5.59
N GLU A 186 3.78 -10.35 5.29
CA GLU A 186 3.95 -8.90 5.44
C GLU A 186 4.29 -8.52 6.89
N PHE A 187 3.63 -9.13 7.85
CA PHE A 187 3.91 -8.91 9.26
C PHE A 187 5.24 -9.53 9.69
N MET A 188 5.47 -10.80 9.31
CA MET A 188 6.68 -11.54 9.71
C MET A 188 7.95 -10.90 9.14
N THR A 189 7.88 -10.38 7.93
CA THR A 189 9.00 -9.72 7.25
C THR A 189 9.34 -8.34 7.80
N LEU A 190 8.43 -7.71 8.53
CA LEU A 190 8.71 -6.50 9.31
C LEU A 190 9.15 -6.81 10.73
N LEU A 191 8.54 -7.84 11.35
CA LEU A 191 8.83 -8.21 12.74
C LEU A 191 10.27 -8.68 12.91
N ILE A 192 10.75 -9.55 12.02
CA ILE A 192 12.11 -10.12 12.11
C ILE A 192 13.18 -9.02 12.04
N PRO A 193 13.20 -8.15 11.01
CA PRO A 193 14.17 -7.06 10.96
C PRO A 193 14.00 -6.04 12.10
N LEU A 194 12.78 -5.78 12.56
CA LEU A 194 12.54 -4.92 13.72
C LEU A 194 13.25 -5.48 14.95
N VAL A 195 13.03 -6.76 15.27
CA VAL A 195 13.68 -7.43 16.40
C VAL A 195 15.20 -7.41 16.24
N LEU A 196 15.70 -7.76 15.06
CA LEU A 196 17.15 -7.70 14.79
C LEU A 196 17.70 -6.29 14.95
N ASN A 197 16.99 -5.26 14.47
CA ASN A 197 17.44 -3.88 14.57
C ASN A 197 17.44 -3.37 16.01
N LEU A 198 16.53 -3.82 16.85
CA LEU A 198 16.51 -3.48 18.29
C LEU A 198 17.77 -3.98 19.01
N PHE A 199 18.30 -5.14 18.63
CA PHE A 199 19.47 -5.75 19.28
C PHE A 199 20.80 -5.36 18.61
N LEU A 200 20.82 -5.20 17.26
CA LEU A 200 22.05 -5.06 16.49
C LEU A 200 22.37 -3.63 16.07
N ASN A 201 21.45 -2.68 16.27
CA ASN A 201 21.63 -1.28 15.86
C ASN A 201 21.28 -0.29 16.98
N PRO A 202 22.04 -0.26 18.10
CA PRO A 202 21.79 0.67 19.19
C PRO A 202 22.07 2.13 18.79
N GLU A 203 22.95 2.39 17.81
CA GLU A 203 23.44 3.71 17.42
C GLU A 203 22.59 4.43 16.35
N LYS A 204 21.46 3.87 15.91
CA LYS A 204 20.54 4.48 14.93
C LYS A 204 21.19 4.88 13.59
N GLU A 205 22.18 4.15 13.12
CA GLU A 205 22.83 4.40 11.83
C GLU A 205 21.92 4.21 10.60
N LEU A 206 20.83 3.43 10.75
CA LEU A 206 19.92 3.15 9.66
C LEU A 206 18.77 4.15 9.63
N THR A 207 18.41 4.59 8.43
CA THR A 207 17.15 5.31 8.21
C THR A 207 15.97 4.43 8.62
N THR A 208 15.22 4.91 9.57
CA THR A 208 14.05 4.21 10.14
C THR A 208 12.80 5.06 9.93
N ILE A 209 11.65 4.51 10.27
CA ILE A 209 10.37 5.23 10.21
C ILE A 209 10.33 6.45 11.17
N ASN A 210 11.39 6.69 11.93
CA ASN A 210 11.49 7.68 13.01
C ASN A 210 11.27 9.14 12.56
N GLU A 211 11.38 9.44 11.27
CA GLU A 211 11.14 10.78 10.70
C GLU A 211 9.66 11.07 10.47
N ILE A 212 8.78 10.10 10.75
CA ILE A 212 7.34 10.32 10.66
C ILE A 212 6.90 11.13 11.89
N ASP A 213 6.60 12.40 11.67
CA ASP A 213 6.04 13.32 12.67
C ASP A 213 4.79 12.67 13.32
N THR A 214 4.93 12.27 14.56
CA THR A 214 4.12 11.23 15.19
C THR A 214 2.64 11.55 15.33
N PHE A 215 2.20 12.81 15.37
CA PHE A 215 0.79 13.12 15.65
C PHE A 215 0.29 14.48 15.12
N LYS A 216 0.86 15.03 14.07
CA LYS A 216 0.25 16.21 13.43
C LYS A 216 -0.97 15.78 12.61
N ILE A 217 -2.14 16.25 13.01
CA ILE A 217 -3.36 16.13 12.21
C ILE A 217 -3.16 16.99 10.97
N PRO A 218 -3.18 16.44 9.76
CA PRO A 218 -2.83 17.18 8.54
C PRO A 218 -3.96 18.08 8.02
N PHE A 219 -4.82 18.62 8.89
CA PHE A 219 -5.94 19.46 8.48
C PHE A 219 -5.67 20.96 8.68
N ASP A 220 -4.79 21.53 7.86
CA ASP A 220 -4.63 22.96 7.74
C ASP A 220 -5.21 23.42 6.38
N PHE A 221 -6.54 23.29 6.26
CA PHE A 221 -7.28 23.65 5.05
C PHE A 221 -7.09 25.13 4.59
N PRO A 222 -6.93 26.13 5.46
CA PRO A 222 -6.77 27.51 5.03
C PRO A 222 -5.49 27.78 4.23
N LYS A 223 -4.35 27.20 4.62
CA LYS A 223 -3.08 27.38 3.90
C LYS A 223 -3.07 26.72 2.53
N ALA A 224 -3.82 25.63 2.37
CA ALA A 224 -3.91 24.91 1.11
C ALA A 224 -4.56 25.73 -0.02
N ILE A 225 -5.40 26.69 0.30
CA ILE A 225 -6.14 27.50 -0.71
C ILE A 225 -5.27 28.67 -1.23
N GLU A 226 -4.38 29.20 -0.41
CA GLU A 226 -3.58 30.38 -0.75
C GLU A 226 -2.37 30.08 -1.67
N GLU A 227 -1.82 28.86 -1.62
CA GLU A 227 -0.61 28.49 -2.37
C GLU A 227 -0.86 27.48 -3.50
N ALA A 228 -2.11 27.31 -3.94
CA ALA A 228 -2.51 26.25 -4.85
C ALA A 228 -1.86 26.35 -6.23
N ASN A 229 -0.84 25.55 -6.48
CA ASN A 229 -0.38 25.30 -7.85
C ASN A 229 -1.38 24.33 -8.52
N THR A 230 -2.26 24.87 -9.38
CA THR A 230 -3.41 24.15 -9.95
C THR A 230 -2.99 22.97 -10.86
N LEU A 231 -1.89 23.12 -11.61
CA LEU A 231 -1.46 22.10 -12.57
C LEU A 231 -1.06 20.76 -11.90
N PRO A 232 -0.20 20.71 -10.88
CA PRO A 232 0.12 19.48 -10.17
C PRO A 232 -1.12 18.82 -9.51
N ILE A 233 -2.09 19.61 -9.03
CA ILE A 233 -3.33 19.07 -8.44
C ILE A 233 -4.16 18.38 -9.52
N ILE A 234 -4.33 18.97 -10.70
CA ILE A 234 -5.05 18.37 -11.82
C ILE A 234 -4.35 17.08 -12.27
N LEU A 235 -3.02 17.11 -12.40
CA LEU A 235 -2.26 15.92 -12.75
C LEU A 235 -2.38 14.84 -11.66
N GLY A 236 -2.35 15.20 -10.39
CA GLY A 236 -2.60 14.29 -9.28
C GLY A 236 -3.98 13.61 -9.38
N CYS A 237 -5.05 14.39 -9.65
CA CYS A 237 -6.39 13.85 -9.87
C CYS A 237 -6.41 12.86 -11.05
N LEU A 238 -5.76 13.20 -12.18
CA LEU A 238 -5.66 12.34 -13.35
C LEU A 238 -4.90 11.04 -13.04
N TYR A 239 -3.79 11.11 -12.31
CA TYR A 239 -3.02 9.94 -11.88
C TYR A 239 -3.87 9.01 -11.00
N PHE A 240 -4.54 9.54 -9.97
CA PHE A 240 -5.42 8.75 -9.12
C PHE A 240 -6.55 8.10 -9.93
N GLY A 241 -7.25 8.88 -10.77
CA GLY A 241 -8.36 8.39 -11.58
C GLY A 241 -7.94 7.29 -12.56
N PHE A 242 -6.81 7.47 -13.21
CA PHE A 242 -6.28 6.51 -14.17
C PHE A 242 -5.86 5.19 -13.48
N ILE A 243 -5.12 5.26 -12.38
CA ILE A 243 -4.71 4.05 -11.65
C ILE A 243 -5.93 3.33 -11.05
N LEU A 244 -6.89 4.05 -10.48
CA LEU A 244 -8.16 3.46 -10.03
C LEU A 244 -8.90 2.77 -11.19
N PHE A 245 -8.93 3.37 -12.37
CA PHE A 245 -9.55 2.77 -13.55
C PHE A 245 -8.83 1.49 -13.99
N LEU A 246 -7.51 1.49 -14.07
CA LEU A 246 -6.72 0.31 -14.41
C LEU A 246 -6.93 -0.84 -13.43
N ARG A 247 -7.08 -0.49 -12.15
CA ARG A 247 -7.33 -1.48 -11.08
C ARG A 247 -8.78 -1.94 -11.01
N SER A 248 -9.69 -1.27 -11.70
CA SER A 248 -11.13 -1.51 -11.68
C SER A 248 -11.58 -2.76 -12.42
N SER A 249 -10.72 -3.40 -13.21
CA SER A 249 -11.03 -4.65 -13.94
C SER A 249 -11.32 -5.83 -13.00
N GLU A 250 -11.11 -5.69 -11.70
CA GLU A 250 -11.49 -6.66 -10.68
C GLU A 250 -12.96 -6.48 -10.26
N LYS A 251 -13.73 -7.56 -10.28
CA LYS A 251 -15.20 -7.68 -10.28
C LYS A 251 -16.04 -6.99 -9.15
N ASN A 252 -15.52 -6.10 -8.31
CA ASN A 252 -16.27 -5.52 -7.19
C ASN A 252 -16.04 -4.01 -6.95
N ILE A 253 -16.09 -3.25 -8.01
CA ILE A 253 -15.67 -1.84 -8.06
C ILE A 253 -16.54 -0.89 -7.23
N SER A 254 -17.86 -1.02 -7.22
CA SER A 254 -18.75 -0.07 -6.54
C SER A 254 -18.52 -0.02 -5.02
N ARG A 255 -18.21 -1.16 -4.39
CA ARG A 255 -17.88 -1.23 -2.95
C ARG A 255 -16.45 -0.75 -2.67
N ASN A 256 -15.51 -1.02 -3.58
CA ASN A 256 -14.15 -0.52 -3.49
C ASN A 256 -14.08 1.00 -3.55
N THR A 257 -14.91 1.64 -4.37
CA THR A 257 -14.89 3.10 -4.57
C THR A 257 -15.19 3.85 -3.28
N LEU A 258 -16.23 3.45 -2.53
CA LEU A 258 -16.57 4.09 -1.26
C LEU A 258 -15.48 3.89 -0.19
N ALA A 259 -14.92 2.68 -0.11
CA ALA A 259 -13.86 2.40 0.84
C ALA A 259 -12.58 3.18 0.48
N ASN A 260 -12.24 3.27 -0.81
CA ASN A 260 -11.12 4.06 -1.30
C ASN A 260 -11.30 5.56 -1.02
N MET A 261 -12.51 6.10 -1.26
CA MET A 261 -12.80 7.50 -0.94
C MET A 261 -12.68 7.75 0.56
N ALA A 262 -13.36 6.95 1.38
CA ALA A 262 -13.37 7.14 2.82
C ALA A 262 -11.96 6.98 3.41
N SER A 263 -11.24 5.94 3.02
CA SER A 263 -9.87 5.74 3.48
C SER A 263 -8.95 6.83 2.94
N GLY A 264 -9.04 7.16 1.65
CA GLY A 264 -8.20 8.18 1.04
C GLY A 264 -8.37 9.56 1.64
N ILE A 265 -9.60 10.00 1.90
CA ILE A 265 -9.90 11.33 2.49
C ILE A 265 -9.41 11.42 3.94
N LEU A 266 -9.63 10.38 4.74
CA LEU A 266 -9.36 10.42 6.18
C LEU A 266 -7.96 9.95 6.56
N SER A 267 -7.37 9.03 5.79
CA SER A 267 -6.02 8.50 6.05
C SER A 267 -4.97 8.85 4.99
N PHE A 268 -5.39 9.48 3.90
CA PHE A 268 -4.56 9.77 2.71
C PHE A 268 -3.99 8.51 2.02
N LEU A 269 -4.50 7.34 2.40
CA LEU A 269 -4.06 6.04 1.90
C LEU A 269 -5.24 5.30 1.25
N PRO A 270 -5.47 5.45 -0.06
CA PRO A 270 -6.48 4.69 -0.77
C PRO A 270 -6.24 3.20 -0.69
N ALA A 271 -7.33 2.42 -0.54
CA ALA A 271 -7.25 1.02 -0.20
C ALA A 271 -7.82 0.10 -1.29
N ARG A 272 -7.29 -1.13 -1.34
CA ARG A 272 -7.69 -2.23 -2.20
C ARG A 272 -8.13 -3.43 -1.37
N GLN A 273 -8.86 -4.36 -1.98
CA GLN A 273 -9.24 -5.64 -1.36
C GLN A 273 -8.09 -6.67 -1.40
N PHE A 274 -7.84 -7.30 -0.27
CA PHE A 274 -6.93 -8.42 -0.09
C PHE A 274 -7.69 -9.63 0.46
N ASP A 275 -7.18 -10.84 0.21
CA ASP A 275 -7.82 -12.05 0.71
C ASP A 275 -7.50 -12.30 2.18
N ILE A 276 -8.54 -12.58 2.96
CA ILE A 276 -8.45 -12.98 4.36
C ILE A 276 -9.58 -13.99 4.66
N THR A 277 -9.39 -14.88 5.60
CA THR A 277 -10.41 -15.88 5.94
C THR A 277 -11.31 -15.41 7.09
N ASN A 278 -12.64 -15.55 6.92
CA ASN A 278 -13.65 -15.36 7.97
C ASN A 278 -13.62 -13.99 8.68
N TYR A 279 -13.53 -12.90 7.92
CA TYR A 279 -13.55 -11.55 8.50
C TYR A 279 -14.98 -11.09 8.80
N SER A 280 -15.27 -10.74 10.05
CA SER A 280 -16.56 -10.29 10.56
C SER A 280 -16.47 -8.92 11.23
N LEU A 281 -17.60 -8.39 11.71
CA LEU A 281 -17.61 -7.15 12.50
C LEU A 281 -16.79 -7.29 13.80
N ILE A 282 -16.84 -8.46 14.45
CA ILE A 282 -16.03 -8.75 15.64
C ILE A 282 -14.54 -8.71 15.25
N SER A 283 -14.19 -9.33 14.12
CA SER A 283 -12.83 -9.28 13.60
C SER A 283 -12.36 -7.84 13.33
N ALA A 284 -13.24 -6.98 12.80
CA ALA A 284 -12.93 -5.56 12.57
C ALA A 284 -12.63 -4.83 13.89
N VAL A 285 -13.46 -5.04 14.92
CA VAL A 285 -13.23 -4.45 16.25
C VAL A 285 -11.90 -4.93 16.83
N VAL A 286 -11.61 -6.22 16.75
CA VAL A 286 -10.32 -6.78 17.22
C VAL A 286 -9.14 -6.16 16.44
N THR A 287 -9.27 -6.04 15.11
CA THR A 287 -8.24 -5.39 14.27
C THR A 287 -7.99 -3.96 14.73
N ILE A 288 -9.03 -3.17 14.93
CA ILE A 288 -8.92 -1.76 15.35
C ILE A 288 -8.28 -1.66 16.74
N VAL A 289 -8.76 -2.46 17.70
CA VAL A 289 -8.24 -2.43 19.07
C VAL A 289 -6.77 -2.83 19.11
N VAL A 290 -6.40 -3.94 18.47
CA VAL A 290 -5.01 -4.44 18.48
C VAL A 290 -4.08 -3.47 17.77
N SER A 291 -4.42 -3.05 16.54
CA SER A 291 -3.57 -2.10 15.79
C SER A 291 -3.51 -0.74 16.48
N GLY A 292 -4.64 -0.24 16.99
CA GLY A 292 -4.69 1.02 17.71
C GLY A 292 -3.83 0.99 18.98
N THR A 293 -3.90 -0.11 19.74
CA THR A 293 -3.06 -0.32 20.93
C THR A 293 -1.57 -0.29 20.56
N ILE A 294 -1.17 -0.99 19.49
CA ILE A 294 0.23 -1.02 19.05
C ILE A 294 0.69 0.37 18.58
N ILE A 295 -0.12 1.07 17.79
CA ILE A 295 0.21 2.40 17.27
C ILE A 295 0.33 3.42 18.39
N LEU A 296 -0.58 3.39 19.38
CA LEU A 296 -0.63 4.37 20.46
C LEU A 296 0.37 4.10 21.59
N LEU A 297 0.57 2.82 21.95
CA LEU A 297 1.44 2.45 23.06
C LEU A 297 2.90 2.18 22.67
N CYS A 298 3.14 1.82 21.40
CA CYS A 298 4.46 1.41 20.95
C CYS A 298 4.99 2.21 19.74
N PRO A 299 4.74 3.54 19.62
CA PRO A 299 5.18 4.32 18.48
C PRO A 299 6.72 4.27 18.31
N ASN A 300 7.46 4.33 19.41
CA ASN A 300 8.92 4.27 19.42
C ASN A 300 9.49 2.93 18.93
N ILE A 301 8.74 1.83 19.09
CA ILE A 301 9.13 0.51 18.56
C ILE A 301 8.88 0.47 17.06
N LEU A 302 7.71 0.93 16.62
CA LEU A 302 7.39 1.01 15.19
C LEU A 302 8.36 1.91 14.43
N ALA A 303 8.76 3.02 15.05
CA ALA A 303 9.74 3.96 14.53
C ALA A 303 11.12 3.32 14.26
N ARG A 304 11.45 2.17 14.86
CA ARG A 304 12.70 1.47 14.64
C ARG A 304 12.70 0.49 13.47
N ILE A 305 11.60 0.38 12.71
CA ILE A 305 11.56 -0.45 11.50
C ILE A 305 12.45 0.18 10.43
N PRO A 306 13.43 -0.57 9.87
CA PRO A 306 14.30 -0.03 8.83
C PRO A 306 13.52 0.26 7.53
N MET A 307 13.72 1.44 6.94
CA MET A 307 13.07 1.82 5.67
C MET A 307 13.41 0.89 4.51
N HIS A 308 14.57 0.24 4.55
CA HIS A 308 14.99 -0.78 3.60
C HIS A 308 14.01 -1.97 3.53
N CYS A 309 13.44 -2.37 4.68
CA CYS A 309 12.43 -3.43 4.77
C CYS A 309 11.09 -2.96 4.21
N VAL A 310 10.73 -1.70 4.46
CA VAL A 310 9.52 -1.08 3.91
C VAL A 310 9.58 -1.08 2.38
N GLY A 311 10.69 -0.60 1.80
CA GLY A 311 10.92 -0.61 0.35
C GLY A 311 10.84 -2.02 -0.23
N ALA A 312 11.52 -3.00 0.39
CA ALA A 312 11.51 -4.40 -0.04
C ALA A 312 10.10 -5.01 -0.04
N LEU A 313 9.33 -4.83 1.05
CA LEU A 313 7.96 -5.33 1.17
C LEU A 313 7.07 -4.75 0.07
N LEU A 314 7.12 -3.44 -0.13
CA LEU A 314 6.27 -2.77 -1.11
C LEU A 314 6.65 -3.12 -2.55
N ILE A 315 7.94 -3.27 -2.88
CA ILE A 315 8.41 -3.75 -4.19
C ILE A 315 7.83 -5.13 -4.48
N VAL A 316 8.00 -6.11 -3.57
CA VAL A 316 7.45 -7.45 -3.77
C VAL A 316 5.93 -7.41 -3.89
N SER A 317 5.25 -6.61 -3.08
CA SER A 317 3.80 -6.45 -3.12
C SER A 317 3.32 -5.87 -4.46
N ALA A 318 4.06 -4.92 -5.06
CA ALA A 318 3.75 -4.41 -6.39
C ALA A 318 3.85 -5.50 -7.47
N TRP A 319 4.93 -6.28 -7.46
CA TRP A 319 5.14 -7.35 -8.42
C TRP A 319 4.13 -8.50 -8.27
N GLN A 320 3.74 -8.87 -7.04
CA GLN A 320 2.72 -9.89 -6.79
C GLN A 320 1.33 -9.49 -7.34
N GLN A 321 1.08 -8.22 -7.55
CA GLN A 321 -0.18 -7.70 -8.05
C GLN A 321 -0.26 -7.65 -9.59
N VAL A 322 0.83 -7.93 -10.31
CA VAL A 322 0.84 -7.99 -11.78
C VAL A 322 0.08 -9.22 -12.27
N PRO A 323 -0.93 -9.06 -13.15
CA PRO A 323 -1.73 -10.18 -13.65
C PRO A 323 -1.01 -10.92 -14.79
N TYR A 324 0.05 -11.67 -14.46
CA TYR A 324 0.92 -12.37 -15.43
C TYR A 324 0.15 -13.27 -16.40
N LYS A 325 -0.96 -13.88 -15.96
CA LYS A 325 -1.79 -14.73 -16.84
C LYS A 325 -2.37 -13.97 -18.02
N ASN A 326 -2.68 -12.69 -17.84
CA ASN A 326 -3.28 -11.87 -18.88
C ASN A 326 -2.23 -11.32 -19.87
N LEU A 327 -0.96 -11.24 -19.47
CA LEU A 327 0.15 -10.84 -20.35
C LEU A 327 0.35 -11.83 -21.49
N SER A 328 0.24 -13.13 -21.20
CA SER A 328 0.44 -14.20 -22.20
C SER A 328 -0.68 -14.30 -23.26
N LEU A 329 -1.85 -13.71 -23.00
CA LEU A 329 -2.99 -13.80 -23.93
C LEU A 329 -2.77 -13.01 -25.22
N LEU A 330 -2.01 -11.92 -25.19
CA LEU A 330 -1.67 -11.15 -26.39
C LEU A 330 -0.75 -11.94 -27.33
N PHE A 331 0.25 -12.62 -26.77
CA PHE A 331 1.19 -13.44 -27.56
C PHE A 331 0.52 -14.66 -28.18
N LYS A 332 -0.37 -15.34 -27.44
CA LYS A 332 -1.12 -16.50 -27.98
C LYS A 332 -2.09 -16.14 -29.11
N LYS A 333 -2.57 -14.89 -29.19
CA LYS A 333 -3.41 -14.44 -30.31
C LYS A 333 -2.59 -13.98 -31.51
N ALA A 334 -1.41 -13.42 -31.30
CA ALA A 334 -0.50 -13.08 -32.42
C ALA A 334 -0.05 -14.33 -33.18
N ASP A 335 0.25 -15.43 -32.49
CA ASP A 335 0.60 -16.71 -33.11
C ASP A 335 -0.55 -17.36 -33.93
N LYS A 336 -1.81 -17.11 -33.55
CA LYS A 336 -2.96 -17.62 -34.32
C LYS A 336 -3.29 -16.78 -35.58
N GLY A 337 -3.04 -15.47 -35.51
CA GLY A 337 -3.24 -14.58 -36.66
C GLY A 337 -2.10 -14.59 -37.68
N ALA A 338 -0.95 -15.18 -37.36
CA ALA A 338 0.17 -15.36 -38.28
C ALA A 338 0.12 -16.72 -39.03
N LYS A 339 -0.90 -17.56 -38.73
CA LYS A 339 -1.12 -18.87 -39.38
C LYS A 339 -2.38 -18.92 -40.22
N GLU A 340 -3.12 -17.84 -40.34
CA GLU A 340 -4.17 -17.58 -41.33
C GLU A 340 -3.63 -16.58 -42.39
#